data_880f9128bfdf20075f62c14877158f60
#
_entry.id   880f9128bfdf20075f62c14877158f60
#
_cell.length_a   1.000
_cell.length_b   1.000
_cell.length_c   1.000
_cell.angle_alpha   90.00
_cell.angle_beta   90.00
_cell.angle_gamma   90.00
#
_symmetry.space_group_name_H-M   'P 1'
#
loop_
_entity.id
_entity.type
_entity.pdbx_description
1 polymer ?
#
loop_
_entity_poly.entity_id
_entity_poly.type
_entity_poly.pdbx_seq_one_letter_code
_entity_poly.pdbx_strand_id
1 'polypeptide(L)'
;MQTDTEHQIVAAEERLRQAMLASDVEALDELISSDLIFTDRMGYLCSKEQDLEIHRSGILKFQTLEPSERQLQVYGELAVVSVRMKVWSIYDGSPVGGDF
;
A
#
# COMPACT_ATOMS: atom_id res chain seq x y z
N MET A 1 -11.97 21.57 -5.66
CA MET A 1 -12.70 20.99 -4.52
C MET A 1 -12.88 19.50 -4.76
N GLN A 2 -12.57 18.67 -3.76
CA GLN A 2 -12.72 17.23 -3.89
C GLN A 2 -14.18 16.84 -3.71
N THR A 3 -14.61 15.79 -4.43
CA THR A 3 -15.94 15.20 -4.27
C THR A 3 -15.94 14.25 -3.06
N ASP A 4 -17.13 13.83 -2.59
CA ASP A 4 -17.25 12.85 -1.53
C ASP A 4 -16.58 11.54 -1.91
N THR A 5 -16.69 11.12 -3.17
CA THR A 5 -16.03 9.91 -3.68
C THR A 5 -14.51 10.03 -3.57
N GLU A 6 -13.95 11.17 -3.95
CA GLU A 6 -12.51 11.42 -3.83
C GLU A 6 -12.05 11.40 -2.37
N HIS A 7 -12.83 12.00 -1.46
CA HIS A 7 -12.53 11.96 -0.03
C HIS A 7 -12.55 10.52 0.50
N GLN A 8 -13.49 9.71 0.07
CA GLN A 8 -13.57 8.30 0.49
C GLN A 8 -12.36 7.51 0.00
N ILE A 9 -11.91 7.76 -1.22
CA ILE A 9 -10.74 7.09 -1.79
C ILE A 9 -9.47 7.48 -1.04
N VAL A 10 -9.28 8.77 -0.77
CA VAL A 10 -8.12 9.26 -0.01
C VAL A 10 -8.12 8.68 1.40
N ALA A 11 -9.30 8.60 2.05
CA ALA A 11 -9.42 8.00 3.37
C ALA A 11 -9.07 6.52 3.36
N ALA A 12 -9.49 5.78 2.32
CA ALA A 12 -9.17 4.37 2.18
C ALA A 12 -7.67 4.15 1.97
N GLU A 13 -7.02 4.99 1.17
CA GLU A 13 -5.58 4.94 1.00
C GLU A 13 -4.82 5.23 2.30
N GLU A 14 -5.31 6.18 3.10
CA GLU A 14 -4.69 6.48 4.39
C GLU A 14 -4.83 5.31 5.36
N ARG A 15 -5.98 4.64 5.37
CA ARG A 15 -6.17 3.43 6.16
C ARG A 15 -5.19 2.33 5.73
N LEU A 16 -5.01 2.16 4.42
CA LEU A 16 -4.07 1.19 3.88
C LEU A 16 -2.63 1.53 4.30
N ARG A 17 -2.25 2.79 4.19
CA ARG A 17 -0.92 3.27 4.59
C ARG A 17 -0.65 2.97 6.07
N GLN A 18 -1.60 3.28 6.93
CA GLN A 18 -1.48 3.04 8.37
C GLN A 18 -1.39 1.53 8.67
N ALA A 19 -2.18 0.72 7.98
CA ALA A 19 -2.15 -0.73 8.15
C ALA A 19 -0.78 -1.31 7.72
N MET A 20 -0.20 -0.80 6.65
CA MET A 20 1.13 -1.21 6.19
C MET A 20 2.21 -0.83 7.21
N LEU A 21 2.17 0.40 7.74
CA LEU A 21 3.12 0.85 8.75
C LEU A 21 3.05 0.02 10.03
N ALA A 22 1.84 -0.35 10.45
CA ALA A 22 1.62 -1.14 11.65
C ALA A 22 1.76 -2.64 11.43
N SER A 23 1.88 -3.09 10.18
CA SER A 23 1.78 -4.50 9.79
C SER A 23 0.51 -5.14 10.35
N ASP A 24 -0.61 -4.40 10.23
CA ASP A 24 -1.91 -4.84 10.72
C ASP A 24 -2.55 -5.78 9.69
N VAL A 25 -2.32 -7.06 9.86
CA VAL A 25 -2.75 -8.09 8.89
C VAL A 25 -4.26 -8.14 8.75
N GLU A 26 -5.02 -7.95 9.84
CA GLU A 26 -6.49 -7.95 9.77
C GLU A 26 -7.01 -6.80 8.91
N ALA A 27 -6.49 -5.59 9.12
CA ALA A 27 -6.88 -4.43 8.31
C ALA A 27 -6.46 -4.60 6.86
N LEU A 28 -5.26 -5.12 6.61
CA LEU A 28 -4.78 -5.39 5.26
C LEU A 28 -5.67 -6.42 4.56
N ASP A 29 -6.09 -7.45 5.27
CA ASP A 29 -6.97 -8.48 4.71
C ASP A 29 -8.31 -7.88 4.27
N GLU A 30 -8.86 -6.94 5.04
CA GLU A 30 -10.10 -6.25 4.68
C GLU A 30 -9.93 -5.29 3.50
N LEU A 31 -8.81 -4.59 3.44
CA LEU A 31 -8.58 -3.51 2.48
C LEU A 31 -8.10 -4.00 1.13
N ILE A 32 -7.41 -5.12 1.07
CA ILE A 32 -6.81 -5.64 -0.15
C ILE A 32 -7.75 -6.62 -0.84
N SER A 33 -7.95 -6.42 -2.14
CA SER A 33 -8.75 -7.33 -2.96
C SER A 33 -8.14 -8.73 -2.97
N SER A 34 -8.99 -9.76 -2.91
CA SER A 34 -8.54 -11.15 -3.02
C SER A 34 -7.89 -11.47 -4.37
N ASP A 35 -8.18 -10.66 -5.38
CA ASP A 35 -7.64 -10.81 -6.73
C ASP A 35 -6.36 -10.00 -6.94
N LEU A 36 -5.81 -9.39 -5.88
CA LEU A 36 -4.63 -8.56 -6.00
C LEU A 36 -3.45 -9.35 -6.58
N ILE A 37 -2.85 -8.77 -7.61
CA ILE A 37 -1.54 -9.16 -8.09
C ILE A 37 -0.76 -7.86 -8.24
N PHE A 38 0.39 -7.77 -7.59
CA PHE A 38 1.23 -6.59 -7.73
C PHE A 38 2.68 -6.99 -8.00
N THR A 39 3.40 -6.08 -8.61
CA THR A 39 4.82 -6.25 -8.89
C THR A 39 5.59 -5.49 -7.82
N ASP A 40 6.48 -6.17 -7.12
CA ASP A 40 7.36 -5.52 -6.16
C ASP A 40 8.47 -4.75 -6.89
N ARG A 41 9.29 -4.02 -6.13
CA ARG A 41 10.37 -3.20 -6.70
C ARG A 41 11.44 -4.03 -7.42
N MET A 42 11.50 -5.34 -7.18
CA MET A 42 12.44 -6.25 -7.83
C MET A 42 11.85 -6.88 -9.09
N GLY A 43 10.61 -6.55 -9.44
CA GLY A 43 9.93 -7.09 -10.61
C GLY A 43 9.22 -8.41 -10.38
N TYR A 44 9.16 -8.90 -9.14
CA TYR A 44 8.45 -10.15 -8.82
C TYR A 44 6.97 -9.89 -8.61
N LEU A 45 6.15 -10.81 -9.12
CA LEU A 45 4.70 -10.78 -8.90
C LEU A 45 4.37 -11.33 -7.53
N CYS A 46 3.52 -10.59 -6.80
CA CYS A 46 3.06 -10.97 -5.48
C CYS A 46 1.55 -11.03 -5.43
N SER A 47 1.01 -12.04 -4.77
CA SER A 47 -0.42 -12.16 -4.48
C SER A 47 -0.74 -11.53 -3.12
N LYS A 48 -2.04 -11.36 -2.85
CA LYS A 48 -2.50 -10.92 -1.53
C LYS A 48 -1.96 -11.82 -0.41
N GLU A 49 -2.04 -13.13 -0.57
CA GLU A 49 -1.59 -14.07 0.46
C GLU A 49 -0.09 -13.94 0.73
N GLN A 50 0.70 -13.75 -0.31
CA GLN A 50 2.14 -13.52 -0.16
C GLN A 50 2.43 -12.23 0.58
N ASP A 51 1.69 -11.16 0.27
CA ASP A 51 1.84 -9.87 0.94
C ASP A 51 1.46 -9.95 2.41
N LEU A 52 0.33 -10.59 2.72
CA LEU A 52 -0.11 -10.77 4.11
C LEU A 52 0.91 -11.59 4.92
N GLU A 53 1.48 -12.63 4.31
CA GLU A 53 2.48 -13.45 4.99
C GLU A 53 3.76 -12.68 5.27
N ILE A 54 4.19 -11.83 4.36
CA ILE A 54 5.34 -10.95 4.59
C ILE A 54 5.12 -10.08 5.82
N HIS A 55 3.94 -9.49 5.95
CA HIS A 55 3.60 -8.68 7.12
C HIS A 55 3.44 -9.51 8.38
N ARG A 56 2.82 -10.69 8.27
CA ARG A 56 2.59 -11.60 9.42
C ARG A 56 3.90 -12.11 10.00
N SER A 57 4.86 -12.44 9.15
CA SER A 57 6.16 -12.96 9.57
C SER A 57 7.06 -11.92 10.21
N GLY A 58 6.79 -10.63 9.95
CA GLY A 58 7.62 -9.54 10.43
C GLY A 58 8.92 -9.35 9.67
N ILE A 59 9.11 -10.05 8.55
CA ILE A 59 10.34 -9.92 7.74
C ILE A 59 10.45 -8.53 7.11
N LEU A 60 9.30 -7.89 6.82
CA LEU A 60 9.23 -6.52 6.31
C LEU A 60 8.57 -5.63 7.34
N LYS A 61 9.25 -4.55 7.70
CA LYS A 61 8.72 -3.52 8.59
C LYS A 61 8.89 -2.16 7.94
N PHE A 62 7.81 -1.49 7.65
CA PHE A 62 7.84 -0.12 7.17
C PHE A 62 8.11 0.83 8.33
N GLN A 63 9.03 1.77 8.13
CA GLN A 63 9.31 2.84 9.08
C GLN A 63 8.62 4.13 8.65
N THR A 64 8.67 4.45 7.36
CA THR A 64 7.97 5.59 6.80
C THR A 64 7.35 5.23 5.44
N LEU A 65 6.16 5.78 5.20
CA LEU A 65 5.47 5.73 3.92
C LEU A 65 4.90 7.13 3.69
N GLU A 66 5.57 7.94 2.88
CA GLU A 66 5.18 9.33 2.63
C GLU A 66 4.69 9.49 1.20
N PRO A 67 3.36 9.64 1.00
CA PRO A 67 2.80 9.83 -0.33
C PRO A 67 2.98 11.26 -0.83
N SER A 68 3.18 11.40 -2.14
CA SER A 68 3.24 12.70 -2.81
C SER A 68 2.81 12.53 -4.25
N GLU A 69 2.55 13.66 -4.93
CA GLU A 69 2.21 13.66 -6.35
C GLU A 69 1.03 12.74 -6.68
N ARG A 70 0.02 12.74 -5.79
CA ARG A 70 -1.16 11.89 -5.98
C ARG A 70 -1.99 12.37 -7.17
N GLN A 71 -2.32 11.43 -8.06
CA GLN A 71 -3.26 11.64 -9.16
C GLN A 71 -4.40 10.64 -9.02
N LEU A 72 -5.61 11.13 -9.14
CA LEU A 72 -6.82 10.35 -8.92
C LEU A 72 -7.73 10.47 -10.13
N GLN A 73 -8.15 9.32 -10.68
CA GLN A 73 -9.12 9.24 -11.76
C GLN A 73 -10.25 8.31 -11.34
N VAL A 74 -11.49 8.75 -11.52
CA VAL A 74 -12.68 7.96 -11.14
C VAL A 74 -13.47 7.62 -12.40
N TYR A 75 -13.77 6.34 -12.57
CA TYR A 75 -14.52 5.80 -13.69
C TYR A 75 -15.69 4.96 -13.14
N GLY A 76 -16.85 5.59 -12.92
CA GLY A 76 -17.99 4.90 -12.30
C GLY A 76 -17.65 4.39 -10.91
N GLU A 77 -17.67 3.08 -10.72
CA GLU A 77 -17.34 2.44 -9.44
C GLU A 77 -15.85 2.10 -9.31
N LEU A 78 -15.06 2.42 -10.33
CA LEU A 78 -13.63 2.16 -10.35
C LEU A 78 -12.86 3.45 -10.17
N ALA A 79 -11.81 3.41 -9.37
CA ALA A 79 -10.87 4.52 -9.24
C ALA A 79 -9.45 4.03 -9.47
N VAL A 80 -8.66 4.87 -10.13
CA VAL A 80 -7.23 4.63 -10.34
C VAL A 80 -6.47 5.73 -9.64
N VAL A 81 -5.53 5.34 -8.78
CA VAL A 81 -4.70 6.26 -8.03
C VAL A 81 -3.24 6.01 -8.36
N SER A 82 -2.56 7.07 -8.78
CA SER A 82 -1.12 7.06 -8.94
C SER A 82 -0.51 7.95 -7.86
N VAL A 83 0.46 7.43 -7.15
CA VAL A 83 1.11 8.18 -6.07
C VAL A 83 2.59 7.83 -6.03
N ARG A 84 3.40 8.86 -5.81
CA ARG A 84 4.82 8.66 -5.52
C ARG A 84 4.97 8.42 -4.03
N MET A 85 5.67 7.35 -3.66
CA MET A 85 5.82 6.97 -2.27
C MET A 85 7.29 7.00 -1.87
N LYS A 86 7.60 7.78 -0.84
CA LYS A 86 8.91 7.76 -0.21
C LYS A 86 8.87 6.73 0.91
N VAL A 87 9.71 5.72 0.80
CA VAL A 87 9.65 4.53 1.66
C VAL A 87 10.95 4.34 2.40
N TRP A 88 10.88 4.11 3.69
CA TRP A 88 11.96 3.53 4.48
C TRP A 88 11.42 2.29 5.17
N SER A 89 12.15 1.21 5.04
CA SER A 89 11.74 -0.08 5.61
C SER A 89 12.95 -0.89 6.03
N ILE A 90 12.68 -1.92 6.82
CA ILE A 90 13.66 -2.95 7.14
C ILE A 90 13.13 -4.26 6.58
N TYR A 91 13.90 -4.90 5.73
CA TYR A 91 13.58 -6.18 5.14
C TYR A 91 14.68 -7.18 5.51
N ASP A 92 14.27 -8.27 6.20
CA ASP A 92 15.20 -9.30 6.67
C ASP A 92 16.40 -8.70 7.42
N GLY A 93 16.12 -7.71 8.26
CA GLY A 93 17.15 -7.04 9.07
C GLY A 93 17.97 -5.98 8.37
N SER A 94 17.76 -5.76 7.08
CA SER A 94 18.52 -4.78 6.31
C SER A 94 17.67 -3.57 5.93
N PRO A 95 18.20 -2.35 6.09
CA PRO A 95 17.46 -1.15 5.69
C PRO A 95 17.32 -1.08 4.17
N VAL A 96 16.12 -0.74 3.74
CA VAL A 96 15.78 -0.61 2.32
C VAL A 96 14.87 0.59 2.16
N GLY A 97 15.19 1.47 1.21
CA GLY A 97 14.39 2.66 0.97
C GLY A 97 14.52 3.19 -0.43
N GLY A 98 13.68 4.18 -0.73
CA GLY A 98 13.68 4.86 -2.01
C GLY A 98 12.35 5.54 -2.32
N ASP A 99 12.28 6.12 -3.51
CA ASP A 99 11.07 6.71 -4.09
C ASP A 99 10.52 5.76 -5.16
N PHE A 100 9.24 5.46 -5.08
CA PHE A 100 8.60 4.50 -5.98
C PHE A 100 7.31 5.02 -6.60
#